data_b21f7da32146ab760c207aad60b86b9d
#
_entry.id   b21f7da32146ab760c207aad60b86b9d
#
_cell.length_a   1.000
_cell.length_b   1.000
_cell.length_c   1.000
_cell.angle_alpha   90.00
_cell.angle_beta   90.00
_cell.angle_gamma   90.00
#
_symmetry.space_group_name_H-M   'P 1'
#
loop_
_entity.id
_entity.type
_entity.pdbx_description
1 polymer ?
#
loop_
_entity_poly.entity_id
_entity_poly.type
_entity_poly.pdbx_seq_one_letter_code
_entity_poly.pdbx_strand_id
1 'polypeptide(L)'
;LIAHPFIDRDPGNGIRQIADEFFEAAGIAGSEITLCAELGSLAAIKQLAAAGLGFAIASKRAIHRDVEEGRLVAIPLQPRTYTPLEVIVPRDKFRSRLITAFADYACEEFARMAREEEEA
;
A
#
# COMPACT_ATOMS: atom_id res chain seq x y z
N LEU A 1 11.79 -4.98 13.65
CA LEU A 1 10.92 -3.90 13.14
C LEU A 1 10.50 -2.95 14.27
N ILE A 2 9.91 -3.45 15.34
CA ILE A 2 9.39 -2.64 16.48
C ILE A 2 10.44 -1.83 17.23
N ALA A 3 11.73 -2.06 17.01
CA ALA A 3 12.80 -1.24 17.55
C ALA A 3 12.95 0.14 16.88
N HIS A 4 12.21 0.38 15.80
CA HIS A 4 12.22 1.63 15.05
C HIS A 4 10.83 2.29 15.07
N PRO A 5 10.74 3.62 15.00
CA PRO A 5 9.48 4.32 14.93
C PRO A 5 8.68 3.96 13.67
N PHE A 6 7.37 3.86 13.80
CA PHE A 6 6.44 3.56 12.72
C PHE A 6 5.80 4.83 12.18
N ILE A 7 5.75 4.95 10.87
CA ILE A 7 5.07 6.04 10.16
C ILE A 7 3.82 5.44 9.53
N ASP A 8 2.66 5.80 10.06
CA ASP A 8 1.40 5.17 9.69
C ASP A 8 0.57 6.02 8.72
N ARG A 9 -0.41 5.38 8.12
CA ARG A 9 -1.46 6.02 7.35
C ARG A 9 -2.56 6.55 8.25
N ASP A 10 -3.30 7.52 7.75
CA ASP A 10 -4.51 8.04 8.37
C ASP A 10 -5.58 6.94 8.55
N PRO A 11 -6.47 7.07 9.57
CA PRO A 11 -7.55 6.14 9.79
C PRO A 11 -8.46 5.96 8.56
N GLY A 12 -8.89 4.73 8.32
CA GLY A 12 -9.75 4.38 7.18
C GLY A 12 -9.00 4.08 5.89
N ASN A 13 -7.67 4.19 5.87
CA ASN A 13 -6.86 3.79 4.72
C ASN A 13 -6.67 2.26 4.70
N GLY A 14 -6.83 1.63 3.52
CA GLY A 14 -6.69 0.18 3.37
C GLY A 14 -5.30 -0.35 3.71
N ILE A 15 -4.24 0.43 3.49
CA ILE A 15 -2.87 0.04 3.88
C ILE A 15 -2.71 0.04 5.39
N ARG A 16 -3.36 0.96 6.11
CA ARG A 16 -3.39 0.93 7.58
C ARG A 16 -4.05 -0.32 8.10
N GLN A 17 -5.19 -0.71 7.54
CA GLN A 17 -5.85 -1.95 7.92
C GLN A 17 -4.92 -3.16 7.73
N ILE A 18 -4.18 -3.23 6.62
CA ILE A 18 -3.20 -4.28 6.37
C ILE A 18 -2.07 -4.25 7.41
N ALA A 19 -1.61 -3.07 7.80
CA ALA A 19 -0.59 -2.93 8.84
C ALA A 19 -1.08 -3.45 10.19
N ASP A 20 -2.30 -3.07 10.59
CA ASP A 20 -2.94 -3.51 11.82
C ASP A 20 -3.10 -5.04 11.84
N GLU A 21 -3.62 -5.63 10.77
CA GLU A 21 -3.75 -7.08 10.61
C GLU A 21 -2.40 -7.81 10.67
N PHE A 22 -1.37 -7.24 10.05
CA PHE A 22 -0.02 -7.80 10.08
C PHE A 22 0.57 -7.79 11.49
N PHE A 23 0.44 -6.68 12.23
CA PHE A 23 0.94 -6.60 13.60
C PHE A 23 0.17 -7.55 14.53
N GLU A 24 -1.15 -7.64 14.39
CA GLU A 24 -1.97 -8.58 15.15
C GLU A 24 -1.54 -10.04 14.88
N ALA A 25 -1.40 -10.41 13.61
CA ALA A 25 -0.96 -11.76 13.22
C ALA A 25 0.45 -12.10 13.71
N ALA A 26 1.33 -11.10 13.83
CA ALA A 26 2.67 -11.23 14.38
C ALA A 26 2.70 -11.23 15.92
N GLY A 27 1.55 -11.06 16.60
CA GLY A 27 1.45 -10.98 18.05
C GLY A 27 2.06 -9.70 18.64
N ILE A 28 2.17 -8.64 17.83
CA ILE A 28 2.72 -7.33 18.23
C ILE A 28 1.58 -6.47 18.75
N ALA A 29 1.60 -6.14 20.03
CA ALA A 29 0.59 -5.25 20.60
C ALA A 29 0.82 -3.79 20.15
N GLY A 30 -0.26 -3.02 19.96
CA GLY A 30 -0.14 -1.61 19.57
C GLY A 30 0.69 -0.76 20.54
N SER A 31 0.75 -1.14 21.83
CA SER A 31 1.59 -0.50 22.85
C SER A 31 3.10 -0.73 22.64
N GLU A 32 3.49 -1.70 21.83
CA GLU A 32 4.88 -2.01 21.49
C GLU A 32 5.35 -1.20 20.26
N ILE A 33 4.42 -0.57 19.55
CA ILE A 33 4.70 0.21 18.35
C ILE A 33 4.88 1.67 18.74
N THR A 34 6.08 2.20 18.50
CA THR A 34 6.32 3.64 18.66
C THR A 34 5.88 4.38 17.42
N LEU A 35 4.75 5.08 17.48
CA LEU A 35 4.26 5.88 16.37
C LEU A 35 5.07 7.16 16.21
N CYS A 36 5.68 7.37 15.06
CA CYS A 36 6.39 8.61 14.71
C CYS A 36 5.44 9.68 14.17
N ALA A 37 4.59 9.29 13.22
CA ALA A 37 3.65 10.18 12.57
C ALA A 37 2.48 9.38 11.97
N GLU A 38 1.33 10.05 11.82
CA GLU A 38 0.15 9.54 11.12
C GLU A 38 -0.21 10.50 10.00
N LEU A 39 -0.19 10.06 8.75
CA LEU A 39 -0.25 10.94 7.58
C LEU A 39 -1.17 10.39 6.48
N GLY A 40 -1.98 11.28 5.88
CA GLY A 40 -2.81 10.97 4.71
C GLY A 40 -2.04 10.91 3.39
N SER A 41 -0.84 11.47 3.33
CA SER A 41 -0.05 11.54 2.10
C SER A 41 1.04 10.47 2.04
N LEU A 42 0.94 9.54 1.09
CA LEU A 42 1.98 8.54 0.85
C LEU A 42 3.31 9.19 0.45
N ALA A 43 3.29 10.31 -0.26
CA ALA A 43 4.52 11.03 -0.63
C ALA A 43 5.25 11.54 0.62
N ALA A 44 4.52 12.11 1.60
CA ALA A 44 5.10 12.55 2.85
C ALA A 44 5.66 11.36 3.67
N ILE A 45 4.93 10.25 3.74
CA ILE A 45 5.40 9.02 4.40
C ILE A 45 6.73 8.56 3.81
N LYS A 46 6.83 8.49 2.49
CA LYS A 46 8.07 8.09 1.79
C LYS A 46 9.23 9.04 2.10
N GLN A 47 8.97 10.34 2.17
CA GLN A 47 10.00 11.33 2.52
C GLN A 47 10.50 11.18 3.96
N LEU A 48 9.60 10.95 4.93
CA LEU A 48 9.99 10.70 6.32
C LEU A 48 10.80 9.42 6.46
N ALA A 49 10.40 8.35 5.79
CA ALA A 49 11.14 7.09 5.78
C ALA A 49 12.52 7.25 5.13
N ALA A 50 12.62 7.97 3.99
CA ALA A 50 13.89 8.26 3.33
C ALA A 50 14.82 9.15 4.18
N ALA A 51 14.25 10.02 5.03
CA ALA A 51 15.00 10.82 6.00
C ALA A 51 15.45 10.02 7.24
N GLY A 52 15.13 8.71 7.31
CA GLY A 52 15.55 7.85 8.42
C GLY A 52 14.73 8.00 9.70
N LEU A 53 13.54 8.61 9.63
CA LEU A 53 12.70 8.86 10.81
C LEU A 53 11.93 7.62 11.28
N GLY A 54 11.90 6.56 10.47
CA GLY A 54 11.23 5.33 10.82
C GLY A 54 10.96 4.43 9.61
N PHE A 55 10.09 3.44 9.81
CA PHE A 55 9.61 2.55 8.75
C PHE A 55 8.12 2.77 8.48
N ALA A 56 7.67 2.39 7.31
CA ALA A 56 6.27 2.39 6.92
C ALA A 56 5.90 1.12 6.16
N ILE A 57 4.63 0.77 6.16
CA ILE A 57 4.09 -0.29 5.31
C ILE A 57 3.48 0.35 4.06
N ALA A 58 3.88 -0.14 2.90
CA ALA A 58 3.42 0.37 1.62
C ALA A 58 3.37 -0.75 0.57
N SER A 59 2.59 -0.56 -0.48
CA SER A 59 2.61 -1.50 -1.60
C SER A 59 3.95 -1.42 -2.34
N LYS A 60 4.47 -2.57 -2.78
CA LYS A 60 5.71 -2.67 -3.57
C LYS A 60 5.70 -1.70 -4.77
N ARG A 61 4.57 -1.61 -5.46
CA ARG A 61 4.39 -0.72 -6.62
C ARG A 61 4.56 0.75 -6.27
N ALA A 62 4.03 1.19 -5.13
CA ALA A 62 4.08 2.59 -4.71
C ALA A 62 5.49 3.09 -4.35
N ILE A 63 6.39 2.17 -3.98
CA ILE A 63 7.77 2.48 -3.58
C ILE A 63 8.82 2.05 -4.61
N HIS A 64 8.40 1.40 -5.70
CA HIS A 64 9.31 0.80 -6.68
C HIS A 64 10.39 1.77 -7.15
N ARG A 65 9.99 2.96 -7.60
CA ARG A 65 10.93 4.00 -8.07
C ARG A 65 11.89 4.46 -6.96
N ASP A 66 11.40 4.64 -5.74
CA ASP A 66 12.22 5.09 -4.61
C ASP A 66 13.28 4.04 -4.23
N VAL A 67 12.95 2.77 -4.40
CA VAL A 67 13.88 1.66 -4.18
C VAL A 67 14.90 1.58 -5.32
N GLU A 68 14.49 1.71 -6.57
CA GLU A 68 15.41 1.74 -7.73
C GLU A 68 16.39 2.89 -7.65
N GLU A 69 15.96 4.05 -7.18
CA GLU A 69 16.80 5.24 -6.99
C GLU A 69 17.61 5.21 -5.68
N GLY A 70 17.50 4.14 -4.89
CA GLY A 70 18.24 3.95 -3.65
C GLY A 70 17.82 4.85 -2.49
N ARG A 71 16.65 5.49 -2.58
CA ARG A 71 16.12 6.35 -1.50
C ARG A 71 15.48 5.54 -0.37
N LEU A 72 14.94 4.37 -0.69
CA LEU A 72 14.30 3.46 0.25
C LEU A 72 14.83 2.05 0.10
N VAL A 73 14.76 1.29 1.18
CA VAL A 73 14.99 -0.16 1.19
C VAL A 73 13.66 -0.85 1.44
N ALA A 74 13.29 -1.80 0.58
CA ALA A 74 12.09 -2.60 0.74
C ALA A 74 12.42 -3.92 1.45
N ILE A 75 11.68 -4.21 2.51
CA ILE A 75 11.74 -5.47 3.25
C ILE A 75 10.39 -6.17 3.06
N PRO A 76 10.33 -7.31 2.35
CA PRO A 76 9.08 -8.02 2.12
C PRO A 76 8.44 -8.48 3.44
N LEU A 77 7.15 -8.25 3.59
CA LEU A 77 6.38 -8.82 4.70
C LEU A 77 6.20 -10.33 4.50
N GLN A 78 6.21 -11.07 5.60
CA GLN A 78 5.94 -12.51 5.64
C GLN A 78 4.81 -12.78 6.64
N PRO A 79 3.71 -13.44 6.27
CA PRO A 79 3.37 -13.88 4.89
C PRO A 79 3.12 -12.71 3.93
N ARG A 80 3.22 -12.96 2.63
CA ARG A 80 2.88 -11.93 1.61
C ARG A 80 1.41 -11.55 1.74
N THR A 81 1.15 -10.26 1.76
CA THR A 81 -0.19 -9.69 1.78
C THR A 81 -0.47 -8.99 0.45
N TYR A 82 -1.65 -9.22 -0.09
CA TYR A 82 -2.10 -8.62 -1.35
C TYR A 82 -3.20 -7.61 -1.08
N THR A 83 -3.11 -6.47 -1.76
CA THR A 83 -4.16 -5.45 -1.74
C THR A 83 -4.96 -5.55 -3.03
N PRO A 84 -6.26 -5.85 -2.98
CA PRO A 84 -7.08 -5.85 -4.18
C PRO A 84 -7.19 -4.44 -4.75
N LEU A 85 -7.10 -4.32 -6.08
CA LEU A 85 -7.45 -3.11 -6.81
C LEU A 85 -8.84 -3.32 -7.42
N GLU A 86 -9.75 -2.43 -7.11
CA GLU A 86 -11.14 -2.52 -7.55
C GLU A 86 -11.53 -1.31 -8.40
N VAL A 87 -12.25 -1.54 -9.48
CA VAL A 87 -12.87 -0.48 -10.26
C VAL A 87 -14.30 -0.30 -9.77
N ILE A 88 -14.56 0.84 -9.14
CA ILE A 88 -15.88 1.17 -8.61
C ILE A 88 -16.61 2.03 -9.65
N VAL A 89 -17.77 1.55 -10.08
CA VAL A 89 -18.65 2.28 -11.00
C VAL A 89 -20.02 2.48 -10.38
N PRO A 90 -20.67 3.64 -10.58
CA PRO A 90 -22.02 3.88 -10.10
C PRO A 90 -23.01 2.86 -10.67
N ARG A 91 -24.03 2.51 -9.90
CA ARG A 91 -25.13 1.61 -10.34
C ARG A 91 -26.15 2.28 -11.25
N ASP A 92 -25.85 3.45 -11.81
CA ASP A 92 -26.79 4.19 -12.64
C ASP A 92 -27.21 3.43 -13.89
N LYS A 93 -28.49 3.61 -14.25
CA LYS A 93 -29.10 2.96 -15.41
C LYS A 93 -28.50 3.42 -16.76
N PHE A 94 -27.76 4.51 -16.76
CA PHE A 94 -27.13 5.08 -17.96
C PHE A 94 -25.60 5.03 -17.84
N ARG A 95 -25.03 3.86 -18.06
CA ARG A 95 -23.58 3.78 -18.28
C ARG A 95 -23.25 4.32 -19.68
N SER A 96 -22.44 5.36 -19.76
CA SER A 96 -21.91 5.77 -21.04
C SER A 96 -20.99 4.67 -21.61
N ARG A 97 -20.96 4.52 -22.93
CA ARG A 97 -20.06 3.57 -23.60
C ARG A 97 -18.60 3.79 -23.22
N LEU A 98 -18.23 5.06 -22.97
CA LEU A 98 -16.89 5.43 -22.55
C LEU A 98 -16.55 4.88 -21.15
N ILE A 99 -17.46 4.99 -20.18
CA ILE A 99 -17.25 4.45 -18.83
C ILE A 99 -17.11 2.93 -18.88
N THR A 100 -17.93 2.24 -19.66
CA THR A 100 -17.85 0.78 -19.81
C THR A 100 -16.51 0.40 -20.44
N ALA A 101 -16.13 1.02 -21.56
CA ALA A 101 -14.86 0.73 -22.23
C ALA A 101 -13.64 1.00 -21.33
N PHE A 102 -13.67 2.08 -20.56
CA PHE A 102 -12.60 2.37 -19.59
C PHE A 102 -12.52 1.33 -18.47
N ALA A 103 -13.67 0.94 -17.89
CA ALA A 103 -13.72 -0.07 -16.83
C ALA A 103 -13.19 -1.43 -17.32
N ASP A 104 -13.61 -1.86 -18.49
CA ASP A 104 -13.15 -3.11 -19.11
C ASP A 104 -11.64 -3.06 -19.36
N TYR A 105 -11.14 -2.01 -19.96
CA TYR A 105 -9.71 -1.80 -20.20
C TYR A 105 -8.91 -1.77 -18.89
N ALA A 106 -9.39 -1.05 -17.87
CA ALA A 106 -8.71 -0.98 -16.57
C ALA A 106 -8.64 -2.36 -15.90
N CYS A 107 -9.73 -3.14 -15.94
CA CYS A 107 -9.74 -4.50 -15.39
C CYS A 107 -8.76 -5.43 -16.12
N GLU A 108 -8.70 -5.37 -17.45
CA GLU A 108 -7.76 -6.14 -18.26
C GLU A 108 -6.30 -5.77 -17.94
N GLU A 109 -5.99 -4.48 -17.87
CA GLU A 109 -4.64 -3.99 -17.56
C GLU A 109 -4.21 -4.38 -16.13
N PHE A 110 -5.09 -4.20 -15.14
CA PHE A 110 -4.77 -4.62 -13.77
C PHE A 110 -4.54 -6.13 -13.66
N ALA A 111 -5.34 -6.93 -14.35
CA ALA A 111 -5.13 -8.38 -14.39
C ALA A 111 -3.81 -8.77 -15.07
N ARG A 112 -3.39 -8.04 -16.12
CA ARG A 112 -2.10 -8.24 -16.77
C ARG A 112 -0.96 -7.89 -15.82
N MET A 113 -1.03 -6.72 -15.18
CA MET A 113 -0.03 -6.24 -14.24
C MET A 113 0.13 -7.16 -13.02
N ALA A 114 -0.97 -7.73 -12.52
CA ALA A 114 -0.93 -8.69 -11.40
C ALA A 114 -0.17 -9.97 -11.79
N ARG A 115 -0.41 -10.50 -12.99
CA ARG A 115 0.31 -11.69 -13.48
C ARG A 115 1.82 -11.43 -13.61
N GLU A 116 2.21 -10.28 -14.12
CA GLU A 116 3.63 -9.89 -14.26
C GLU A 116 4.35 -9.78 -12.89
N GLU A 117 3.63 -9.37 -11.85
CA GLU A 117 4.18 -9.32 -10.49
C GLU A 117 4.30 -10.70 -9.82
N GLU A 118 3.42 -11.64 -10.15
CA GLU A 118 3.50 -13.02 -9.65
C GLU A 118 4.67 -13.79 -10.27
N GLU A 119 5.01 -13.49 -11.53
CA GLU A 119 6.10 -14.13 -12.27
C GLU A 119 7.50 -13.53 -11.94
N ALA A 120 7.52 -12.35 -11.34
CA ALA A 120 8.76 -11.65 -10.96
C ALA A 120 9.17 -11.93 -9.51
#